data_6e179ded7058069aa86d050eb0109ee6
#
_entry.id   6e179ded7058069aa86d050eb0109ee6
#
_cell.length_a   1.000
_cell.length_b   1.000
_cell.length_c   1.000
_cell.angle_alpha   90.00
_cell.angle_beta   90.00
_cell.angle_gamma   90.00
#
_symmetry.space_group_name_H-M   'P 1'
#
loop_
_entity.id
_entity.type
_entity.pdbx_description
1 polymer ?
#
loop_
_entity_poly.entity_id
_entity_poly.type
_entity_poly.pdbx_seq_one_letter_code
_entity_poly.pdbx_strand_id
1 'polypeptide(L)'
;MILSPEDTLYAYGKINEAYGSINRIDDFFRMKKIERIKEIPPTLFGLSHEDDLFQDFSMHPEDMNFRIVQPDHSTFNTLLEMTASFTYEEAPGKEMKLMIQETTTGTAVGFIKLGSPIINSKPRNQWLGGVPDLTIFNKRAIMGFIIVPTQPFGFNYLGGKLLS
;
A
#
# COMPACT_ATOMS: atom_id res chain seq x y z
N MET A 1 14.00 -23.08 -11.97
CA MET A 1 14.70 -23.97 -11.00
C MET A 1 13.62 -24.89 -10.44
N ILE A 2 13.78 -26.19 -10.58
CA ILE A 2 12.87 -27.20 -10.01
C ILE A 2 13.59 -27.71 -8.76
N LEU A 3 12.95 -27.63 -7.61
CA LEU A 3 13.49 -28.13 -6.35
C LEU A 3 13.58 -29.67 -6.41
N SER A 4 14.63 -30.24 -5.80
CA SER A 4 14.68 -31.68 -5.60
C SER A 4 13.57 -32.12 -4.63
N PRO A 5 13.17 -33.41 -4.62
CA PRO A 5 12.22 -33.92 -3.63
C PRO A 5 12.67 -33.68 -2.17
N GLU A 6 13.96 -33.79 -1.90
CA GLU A 6 14.55 -33.54 -0.59
C GLU A 6 14.46 -32.06 -0.17
N ASP A 7 14.81 -31.15 -1.11
CA ASP A 7 14.67 -29.72 -0.87
C ASP A 7 13.21 -29.31 -0.66
N THR A 8 12.29 -29.95 -1.38
CA THR A 8 10.85 -29.72 -1.23
C THR A 8 10.36 -30.15 0.15
N LEU A 9 10.77 -31.32 0.62
CA LEU A 9 10.42 -31.81 1.96
C LEU A 9 11.03 -30.96 3.06
N TYR A 10 12.28 -30.53 2.89
CA TYR A 10 12.94 -29.60 3.83
C TYR A 10 12.20 -28.27 3.91
N ALA A 11 11.89 -27.66 2.76
CA ALA A 11 11.14 -26.40 2.71
C ALA A 11 9.76 -26.52 3.35
N TYR A 12 9.04 -27.62 3.04
CA TYR A 12 7.75 -27.91 3.66
C TYR A 12 7.85 -28.07 5.19
N GLY A 13 8.88 -28.77 5.65
CA GLY A 13 9.15 -28.91 7.10
C GLY A 13 9.37 -27.54 7.78
N LYS A 14 10.15 -26.66 7.14
CA LYS A 14 10.40 -25.30 7.65
C LYS A 14 9.15 -24.41 7.63
N ILE A 15 8.33 -24.51 6.62
CA ILE A 15 7.04 -23.83 6.56
C ILE A 15 6.12 -24.32 7.68
N ASN A 16 6.00 -25.63 7.87
CA ASN A 16 5.19 -26.20 8.93
C ASN A 16 5.71 -25.86 10.34
N GLU A 17 7.02 -25.80 10.53
CA GLU A 17 7.61 -25.36 11.79
C GLU A 17 7.26 -23.90 12.11
N ALA A 18 7.31 -23.03 11.10
CA ALA A 18 7.00 -21.62 11.25
C ALA A 18 5.48 -21.34 11.41
N TYR A 19 4.63 -22.12 10.73
CA TYR A 19 3.19 -21.88 10.63
C TYR A 19 2.33 -23.01 11.22
N GLY A 20 2.92 -23.98 11.89
CA GLY A 20 2.29 -25.27 12.23
C GLY A 20 1.08 -25.22 13.18
N SER A 21 0.79 -24.07 13.78
CA SER A 21 -0.46 -23.85 14.52
C SER A 21 -1.50 -23.05 13.75
N ILE A 22 -1.20 -22.69 12.49
CA ILE A 22 -1.99 -21.77 11.69
C ILE A 22 -2.47 -22.52 10.45
N ASN A 23 -3.77 -22.69 10.34
CA ASN A 23 -4.37 -23.46 9.24
C ASN A 23 -4.25 -22.74 7.87
N ARG A 24 -3.98 -21.44 7.89
CA ARG A 24 -3.85 -20.62 6.68
C ARG A 24 -2.73 -19.60 6.85
N ILE A 25 -1.90 -19.48 5.83
CA ILE A 25 -0.80 -18.51 5.81
C ILE A 25 -1.32 -17.07 5.89
N ASP A 26 -2.50 -16.82 5.34
CA ASP A 26 -3.18 -15.53 5.40
C ASP A 26 -3.45 -15.10 6.84
N ASP A 27 -3.91 -16.04 7.67
CA ASP A 27 -4.21 -15.78 9.08
C ASP A 27 -2.95 -15.42 9.87
N PHE A 28 -1.81 -16.02 9.51
CA PHE A 28 -0.52 -15.64 10.11
C PHE A 28 -0.14 -14.21 9.78
N PHE A 29 -0.19 -13.83 8.50
CA PHE A 29 0.15 -12.47 8.08
C PHE A 29 -0.83 -11.45 8.67
N ARG A 30 -2.12 -11.80 8.74
CA ARG A 30 -3.13 -10.99 9.39
C ARG A 30 -2.83 -10.76 10.86
N MET A 31 -2.54 -11.82 11.61
CA MET A 31 -2.16 -11.71 13.03
C MET A 31 -0.92 -10.84 13.23
N LYS A 32 0.11 -11.03 12.40
CA LYS A 32 1.32 -10.21 12.43
C LYS A 32 1.04 -8.75 12.10
N LYS A 33 0.11 -8.48 11.20
CA LYS A 33 -0.34 -7.14 10.89
C LYS A 33 -1.06 -6.49 12.08
N ILE A 34 -1.99 -7.21 12.69
CA ILE A 34 -2.71 -6.76 13.89
C ILE A 34 -1.74 -6.44 15.03
N GLU A 35 -0.75 -7.28 15.27
CA GLU A 35 0.29 -7.01 16.26
C GLU A 35 1.01 -5.68 16.03
N ARG A 36 1.36 -5.37 14.78
CA ARG A 36 2.05 -4.11 14.42
C ARG A 36 1.18 -2.87 14.58
N ILE A 37 -0.11 -2.98 14.27
CA ILE A 37 -1.02 -1.82 14.32
C ILE A 37 -1.62 -1.54 15.71
N LYS A 38 -1.47 -2.46 16.67
CA LYS A 38 -2.01 -2.29 18.04
C LYS A 38 -1.52 -1.04 18.75
N GLU A 39 -0.30 -0.61 18.46
CA GLU A 39 0.30 0.57 19.07
C GLU A 39 -0.09 1.88 18.36
N ILE A 40 -0.74 1.78 17.20
CA ILE A 40 -1.20 2.94 16.45
C ILE A 40 -2.50 3.44 17.10
N PRO A 41 -2.68 4.77 17.24
CA PRO A 41 -3.94 5.31 17.75
C PRO A 41 -5.14 4.73 17.02
N PRO A 42 -6.24 4.42 17.72
CA PRO A 42 -7.41 3.76 17.12
C PRO A 42 -8.04 4.55 15.99
N THR A 43 -7.83 5.86 15.96
CA THR A 43 -8.23 6.72 14.85
C THR A 43 -7.08 7.63 14.46
N LEU A 44 -6.71 7.60 13.19
CA LEU A 44 -5.74 8.51 12.59
C LEU A 44 -6.34 9.07 11.30
N PHE A 45 -6.55 10.38 11.24
CA PHE A 45 -7.23 11.03 10.11
C PHE A 45 -8.58 10.37 9.76
N GLY A 46 -9.38 10.00 10.78
CA GLY A 46 -10.65 9.32 10.61
C GLY A 46 -10.56 7.86 10.18
N LEU A 47 -9.35 7.31 10.10
CA LEU A 47 -9.14 5.89 9.85
C LEU A 47 -9.11 5.14 11.17
N SER A 48 -9.79 4.02 11.22
CA SER A 48 -9.81 3.10 12.36
C SER A 48 -9.06 1.81 12.06
N HIS A 49 -9.02 0.91 13.05
CA HIS A 49 -8.43 -0.40 12.88
C HIS A 49 -9.20 -1.24 11.83
N GLU A 50 -8.60 -2.30 11.37
CA GLU A 50 -9.13 -3.15 10.29
C GLU A 50 -10.58 -3.63 10.49
N ASP A 51 -11.01 -3.78 11.74
CA ASP A 51 -12.37 -4.23 12.05
C ASP A 51 -13.45 -3.20 11.68
N ASP A 52 -13.05 -1.97 11.42
CA ASP A 52 -13.95 -0.88 11.03
C ASP A 52 -14.12 -0.74 9.51
N LEU A 53 -13.63 -1.71 8.73
CA LEU A 53 -13.69 -1.70 7.27
C LEU A 53 -15.11 -1.56 6.70
N PHE A 54 -16.12 -1.94 7.44
CA PHE A 54 -17.53 -1.97 7.02
C PHE A 54 -18.44 -1.05 7.86
N GLN A 55 -17.84 -0.07 8.55
CA GLN A 55 -18.65 0.92 9.27
C GLN A 55 -19.56 1.69 8.31
N ASP A 56 -20.74 2.03 8.81
CA ASP A 56 -21.68 2.87 8.09
C ASP A 56 -21.05 4.23 7.79
N PHE A 57 -20.99 4.53 6.51
CA PHE A 57 -20.51 5.80 6.01
C PHE A 57 -21.68 6.56 5.42
N SER A 58 -22.11 7.63 6.09
CA SER A 58 -23.35 8.32 5.78
C SER A 58 -23.24 9.44 4.73
N MET A 59 -22.00 9.83 4.37
CA MET A 59 -21.81 10.92 3.41
C MET A 59 -21.88 10.38 1.98
N HIS A 60 -22.76 10.96 1.17
CA HIS A 60 -22.84 10.59 -0.24
C HIS A 60 -21.62 11.09 -1.01
N PRO A 61 -21.07 10.34 -1.98
CA PRO A 61 -19.90 10.77 -2.76
C PRO A 61 -20.06 12.15 -3.44
N GLU A 62 -21.26 12.54 -3.84
CA GLU A 62 -21.55 13.84 -4.43
C GLU A 62 -21.37 15.01 -3.46
N ASP A 63 -21.46 14.75 -2.15
CA ASP A 63 -21.31 15.76 -1.10
C ASP A 63 -19.87 15.88 -0.61
N MET A 64 -18.99 14.98 -1.07
CA MET A 64 -17.58 14.96 -0.66
C MET A 64 -16.78 16.04 -1.38
N ASN A 65 -15.95 16.73 -0.62
CA ASN A 65 -14.97 17.67 -1.14
C ASN A 65 -13.56 17.20 -0.77
N PHE A 66 -12.67 17.20 -1.73
CA PHE A 66 -11.34 16.63 -1.56
C PHE A 66 -10.24 17.71 -1.67
N ARG A 67 -9.19 17.51 -0.88
CA ARG A 67 -7.94 18.24 -1.04
C ARG A 67 -6.76 17.29 -1.05
N ILE A 68 -5.72 17.65 -1.77
CA ILE A 68 -4.45 16.96 -1.73
C ILE A 68 -3.57 17.64 -0.72
N VAL A 69 -3.01 16.87 0.20
CA VAL A 69 -2.06 17.32 1.20
C VAL A 69 -0.78 16.50 1.12
N GLN A 70 0.34 17.09 1.49
CA GLN A 70 1.60 16.37 1.60
C GLN A 70 1.82 16.05 3.08
N PRO A 71 1.62 14.80 3.50
CA PRO A 71 1.87 14.39 4.87
C PRO A 71 3.36 14.35 5.16
N ASP A 72 3.75 14.47 6.41
CA ASP A 72 5.10 14.15 6.83
C ASP A 72 5.39 12.63 6.68
N HIS A 73 6.68 12.29 6.75
CA HIS A 73 7.13 10.92 6.52
C HIS A 73 6.53 9.92 7.52
N SER A 74 6.48 10.28 8.79
CA SER A 74 5.96 9.43 9.86
C SER A 74 4.47 9.16 9.67
N THR A 75 3.69 10.21 9.42
CA THR A 75 2.25 10.13 9.14
C THR A 75 1.96 9.22 7.95
N PHE A 76 2.68 9.40 6.83
CA PHE A 76 2.48 8.54 5.65
C PHE A 76 2.77 7.08 5.95
N ASN A 77 3.87 6.79 6.64
CA ASN A 77 4.25 5.41 6.96
C ASN A 77 3.26 4.76 7.93
N THR A 78 2.74 5.53 8.89
CA THR A 78 1.69 5.04 9.81
C THR A 78 0.40 4.72 9.06
N LEU A 79 -0.04 5.59 8.15
CA LEU A 79 -1.20 5.34 7.28
C LEU A 79 -1.00 4.08 6.44
N LEU A 80 0.19 3.93 5.87
CA LEU A 80 0.53 2.75 5.07
C LEU A 80 0.51 1.48 5.92
N GLU A 81 1.05 1.53 7.14
CA GLU A 81 1.03 0.39 8.05
C GLU A 81 -0.39 -0.01 8.45
N MET A 82 -1.29 0.95 8.65
CA MET A 82 -2.70 0.67 8.96
C MET A 82 -3.47 0.03 7.80
N THR A 83 -3.16 0.40 6.57
CA THR A 83 -4.01 0.11 5.42
C THR A 83 -3.44 -0.92 4.46
N ALA A 84 -2.12 -1.05 4.35
CA ALA A 84 -1.49 -1.99 3.45
C ALA A 84 -1.30 -3.36 4.09
N SER A 85 -1.43 -4.41 3.29
CA SER A 85 -1.18 -5.79 3.71
C SER A 85 0.31 -6.16 3.79
N PHE A 86 1.20 -5.28 3.34
CA PHE A 86 2.64 -5.51 3.29
C PHE A 86 3.40 -4.42 4.05
N THR A 87 4.61 -4.73 4.46
CA THR A 87 5.56 -3.73 4.98
C THR A 87 6.33 -3.14 3.82
N TYR A 88 6.37 -1.82 3.76
CA TYR A 88 7.09 -1.11 2.70
C TYR A 88 8.53 -0.82 3.14
N GLU A 89 9.46 -1.14 2.26
CA GLU A 89 10.85 -0.70 2.38
C GLU A 89 11.10 0.53 1.51
N GLU A 90 11.92 1.44 1.99
CA GLU A 90 12.26 2.65 1.25
C GLU A 90 13.10 2.32 0.02
N ALA A 91 12.64 2.77 -1.14
CA ALA A 91 13.41 2.69 -2.36
C ALA A 91 14.31 3.93 -2.52
N PRO A 92 15.54 3.77 -2.99
CA PRO A 92 16.39 4.92 -3.27
C PRO A 92 15.81 5.78 -4.40
N GLY A 93 15.98 7.09 -4.30
CA GLY A 93 15.55 8.02 -5.34
C GLY A 93 14.68 9.15 -4.81
N LYS A 94 14.14 9.93 -5.75
CA LYS A 94 13.18 11.00 -5.42
C LYS A 94 11.82 10.38 -5.13
N GLU A 95 11.16 10.87 -4.11
CA GLU A 95 9.80 10.46 -3.79
C GLU A 95 8.92 11.66 -3.44
N MET A 96 7.64 11.49 -3.70
CA MET A 96 6.58 12.41 -3.33
C MET A 96 5.46 11.62 -2.69
N LYS A 97 5.10 11.97 -1.47
CA LYS A 97 4.03 11.36 -0.70
C LYS A 97 2.85 12.33 -0.68
N LEU A 98 1.69 11.85 -1.11
CA LEU A 98 0.47 12.62 -1.19
C LEU A 98 -0.64 11.89 -0.45
N MET A 99 -1.51 12.62 0.22
CA MET A 99 -2.72 12.11 0.86
C MET A 99 -3.91 12.91 0.33
N ILE A 100 -4.96 12.21 -0.03
CA ILE A 100 -6.24 12.81 -0.37
C ILE A 100 -7.10 12.80 0.89
N GLN A 101 -7.57 13.96 1.27
CA GLN A 101 -8.37 14.16 2.48
C GLN A 101 -9.73 14.73 2.12
N GLU A 102 -10.78 14.15 2.67
CA GLU A 102 -12.11 14.75 2.63
C GLU A 102 -12.15 15.95 3.57
N THR A 103 -12.62 17.09 3.08
CA THR A 103 -12.42 18.38 3.77
C THR A 103 -13.38 18.62 4.93
N THR A 104 -14.57 18.02 4.90
CA THR A 104 -15.59 18.20 5.92
C THR A 104 -15.29 17.40 7.17
N THR A 105 -14.87 16.15 7.00
CA THR A 105 -14.57 15.23 8.10
C THR A 105 -13.10 15.22 8.51
N GLY A 106 -12.22 15.68 7.62
CA GLY A 106 -10.78 15.56 7.78
C GLY A 106 -10.24 14.16 7.53
N THR A 107 -11.07 13.23 7.06
CA THR A 107 -10.70 11.83 6.89
C THR A 107 -9.77 11.63 5.69
N ALA A 108 -8.75 10.81 5.85
CA ALA A 108 -7.90 10.39 4.75
C ALA A 108 -8.64 9.38 3.87
N VAL A 109 -8.89 9.72 2.62
CA VAL A 109 -9.64 8.92 1.64
C VAL A 109 -8.73 8.02 0.83
N GLY A 110 -7.47 8.36 0.77
CA GLY A 110 -6.46 7.58 0.11
C GLY A 110 -5.11 8.27 0.11
N PHE A 111 -4.09 7.55 -0.29
CA PHE A 111 -2.76 8.10 -0.37
C PHE A 111 -1.94 7.48 -1.51
N ILE A 112 -1.01 8.28 -2.00
CA ILE A 112 -0.21 7.97 -3.18
C ILE A 112 1.26 8.20 -2.85
N LYS A 113 2.11 7.28 -3.26
CA LYS A 113 3.55 7.50 -3.33
C LYS A 113 4.00 7.44 -4.77
N LEU A 114 4.53 8.54 -5.23
CA LEU A 114 5.18 8.68 -6.52
C LEU A 114 6.69 8.72 -6.32
N GLY A 115 7.44 8.25 -7.29
CA GLY A 115 8.91 8.30 -7.18
C GLY A 115 9.63 8.13 -8.50
N SER A 116 10.95 8.10 -8.42
CA SER A 116 11.78 7.83 -9.57
C SER A 116 11.47 6.45 -10.14
N PRO A 117 11.36 6.29 -11.46
CA PRO A 117 10.99 5.03 -12.07
C PRO A 117 12.08 3.97 -11.85
N ILE A 118 11.66 2.71 -11.82
CA ILE A 118 12.59 1.57 -11.78
C ILE A 118 13.55 1.64 -12.98
N ILE A 119 14.84 1.60 -12.68
CA ILE A 119 15.91 1.76 -13.69
C ILE A 119 15.83 0.65 -14.74
N ASN A 120 15.66 -0.59 -14.31
CA ASN A 120 15.66 -1.75 -15.21
C ASN A 120 14.31 -2.48 -15.15
N SER A 121 13.53 -2.34 -16.21
CA SER A 121 12.29 -3.07 -16.42
C SER A 121 12.28 -3.61 -17.85
N LYS A 122 12.48 -4.91 -18.00
CA LYS A 122 12.55 -5.57 -19.32
C LYS A 122 11.29 -5.32 -20.16
N PRO A 123 10.05 -5.47 -19.66
CA PRO A 123 8.85 -5.21 -20.47
C PRO A 123 8.77 -3.76 -20.97
N ARG A 124 9.06 -2.81 -20.09
CA ARG A 124 9.07 -1.39 -20.46
C ARG A 124 10.14 -1.09 -21.50
N ASN A 125 11.36 -1.60 -21.30
CA ASN A 125 12.47 -1.34 -22.21
C ASN A 125 12.18 -1.92 -23.60
N GLN A 126 11.58 -3.10 -23.69
CA GLN A 126 11.13 -3.70 -24.94
C GLN A 126 10.08 -2.82 -25.63
N TRP A 127 9.08 -2.32 -24.88
CA TRP A 127 8.05 -1.45 -25.42
C TRP A 127 8.62 -0.11 -25.94
N LEU A 128 9.63 0.44 -25.25
CA LEU A 128 10.33 1.66 -25.65
C LEU A 128 11.34 1.46 -26.80
N GLY A 129 11.60 0.23 -27.22
CA GLY A 129 12.59 -0.08 -28.25
C GLY A 129 14.03 -0.11 -27.75
N GLY A 130 14.27 -0.07 -26.44
CA GLY A 130 15.59 -0.11 -25.83
C GLY A 130 15.61 0.41 -24.40
N VAL A 131 16.80 0.38 -23.80
CA VAL A 131 17.02 0.96 -22.46
C VAL A 131 17.04 2.48 -22.59
N PRO A 132 16.20 3.21 -21.88
CA PRO A 132 16.17 4.67 -21.97
C PRO A 132 17.45 5.29 -21.38
N ASP A 133 17.84 6.47 -21.87
CA ASP A 133 18.84 7.29 -21.20
C ASP A 133 18.33 7.67 -19.80
N LEU A 134 19.05 7.23 -18.78
CA LEU A 134 18.62 7.39 -17.39
C LEU A 134 18.54 8.85 -16.95
N THR A 135 19.37 9.71 -17.49
CA THR A 135 19.36 11.15 -17.16
C THR A 135 18.09 11.82 -17.65
N ILE A 136 17.71 11.50 -18.88
CA ILE A 136 16.47 12.02 -19.48
C ILE A 136 15.26 11.37 -18.83
N PHE A 137 15.33 10.06 -18.61
CA PHE A 137 14.23 9.30 -18.06
C PHE A 137 13.87 9.76 -16.64
N ASN A 138 14.84 9.92 -15.76
CA ASN A 138 14.63 10.42 -14.39
C ASN A 138 14.10 11.85 -14.31
N LYS A 139 14.27 12.64 -15.36
CA LYS A 139 13.72 14.00 -15.44
C LYS A 139 12.28 14.05 -15.98
N ARG A 140 11.88 13.04 -16.76
CA ARG A 140 10.62 13.07 -17.52
C ARG A 140 9.63 11.98 -17.14
N ALA A 141 10.05 10.98 -16.37
CA ALA A 141 9.20 9.88 -15.96
C ALA A 141 9.02 9.88 -14.44
N ILE A 142 7.83 9.51 -14.02
CA ILE A 142 7.46 9.28 -12.62
C ILE A 142 6.74 7.95 -12.54
N MET A 143 6.91 7.25 -11.43
CA MET A 143 6.26 5.97 -11.18
C MET A 143 5.40 6.04 -9.94
N GLY A 144 4.16 5.54 -10.01
CA GLY A 144 3.31 5.28 -8.86
C GLY A 144 3.74 3.98 -8.18
N PHE A 145 4.29 4.07 -6.97
CA PHE A 145 4.70 2.91 -6.18
C PHE A 145 3.57 2.41 -5.29
N ILE A 146 2.79 3.34 -4.76
CA ILE A 146 1.70 3.07 -3.84
C ILE A 146 0.53 3.93 -4.28
N ILE A 147 -0.62 3.31 -4.47
CA ILE A 147 -1.88 3.98 -4.77
C ILE A 147 -2.92 3.20 -3.98
N VAL A 148 -3.29 3.70 -2.80
CA VAL A 148 -4.13 2.99 -1.86
C VAL A 148 -5.32 3.85 -1.47
N PRO A 149 -6.55 3.46 -1.88
CA PRO A 149 -7.77 4.01 -1.31
C PRO A 149 -7.98 3.44 0.10
N THR A 150 -8.36 4.29 1.03
CA THR A 150 -8.65 3.86 2.41
C THR A 150 -10.08 3.36 2.54
N GLN A 151 -10.31 2.48 3.51
CA GLN A 151 -11.65 2.04 3.83
C GLN A 151 -12.31 3.03 4.80
N PRO A 152 -13.63 3.20 4.76
CA PRO A 152 -14.61 2.51 3.89
C PRO A 152 -14.72 3.05 2.45
N PHE A 153 -14.04 4.14 2.11
CA PHE A 153 -14.20 4.85 0.83
C PHE A 153 -13.82 4.00 -0.38
N GLY A 154 -12.72 3.27 -0.28
CA GLY A 154 -12.20 2.46 -1.38
C GLY A 154 -13.14 1.32 -1.76
N PHE A 155 -13.77 0.68 -0.79
CA PHE A 155 -14.64 -0.46 -1.02
C PHE A 155 -16.06 -0.05 -1.38
N ASN A 156 -16.62 0.91 -0.62
CA ASN A 156 -18.05 1.19 -0.69
C ASN A 156 -18.45 2.22 -1.75
N TYR A 157 -17.62 3.22 -2.04
CA TYR A 157 -18.06 4.39 -2.81
C TYR A 157 -17.15 4.80 -3.95
N LEU A 158 -15.90 5.09 -3.66
CA LEU A 158 -15.01 5.76 -4.59
C LEU A 158 -14.14 4.79 -5.40
N GLY A 159 -13.91 3.61 -4.85
CA GLY A 159 -13.00 2.63 -5.43
C GLY A 159 -11.60 3.21 -5.64
N GLY A 160 -10.87 2.65 -6.59
CA GLY A 160 -9.57 3.18 -7.00
C GLY A 160 -9.65 4.41 -7.91
N LYS A 161 -10.82 4.78 -8.42
CA LYS A 161 -10.98 5.83 -9.43
C LYS A 161 -10.59 7.22 -8.92
N LEU A 162 -10.79 7.50 -7.64
CA LEU A 162 -10.40 8.79 -7.07
C LEU A 162 -8.88 9.01 -7.11
N LEU A 163 -8.11 7.92 -7.08
CA LEU A 163 -6.65 7.98 -7.00
C LEU A 163 -5.96 7.73 -8.35
N SER A 164 -6.70 7.31 -9.34
CA SER A 164 -6.18 7.03 -10.69
C SER A 164 -6.41 8.19 -11.64
#